data_4bb7851230795a34851845047c068c19
#
_entry.id   4bb7851230795a34851845047c068c19
#
_cell.length_a   1.000
_cell.length_b   1.000
_cell.length_c   1.000
_cell.angle_alpha   90.00
_cell.angle_beta   90.00
_cell.angle_gamma   90.00
#
_symmetry.space_group_name_H-M   'P 1'
#
loop_
_entity.id
_entity.type
_entity.pdbx_description
1 polymer ?
#
loop_
_entity_poly.entity_id
_entity_poly.type
_entity_poly.pdbx_seq_one_letter_code
_entity_poly.pdbx_strand_id
1 'polypeptide(L)'
;MILLTAVAAMTSWGLENAPSAGVATGKPHRVRKVDRAKLDAIVYKKTGGKLKEPNTQKGRFVYVNCQKDVAPEFLAAHAQKIATALKVAIDVEDGSFALPNPPVKGEACLFIVSDPALPMSLVAPESRWAMVNLAPLKTQKKQFFDARVKKELSRAFSFLAGAPNSQFEMALTGCVVKPEGLDELANDDIPFDVMRRIESYMRGYGIAPYKLTSYRKACQEGWAPSPTNDVQKAIWDEVHELPTKPIKIEFNPKRDAGK
;
A
#
# COMPACT_ATOMS: atom_id res chain seq x y z
N MET A 1 -21.32 44.77 -7.18
CA MET A 1 -20.14 45.63 -7.14
C MET A 1 -19.83 45.93 -5.68
N ILE A 2 -19.00 45.11 -5.02
CA ILE A 2 -18.34 45.44 -3.74
C ILE A 2 -16.99 44.74 -3.79
N LEU A 3 -15.93 45.55 -3.97
CA LEU A 3 -14.53 45.16 -3.77
C LEU A 3 -14.25 45.05 -2.28
N LEU A 4 -13.60 43.97 -1.86
CA LEU A 4 -12.94 43.90 -0.56
C LEU A 4 -11.47 43.51 -0.80
N THR A 5 -10.62 44.56 -0.71
CA THR A 5 -9.16 44.46 -0.63
C THR A 5 -8.77 44.06 0.78
N ALA A 6 -8.05 42.93 0.94
CA ALA A 6 -7.38 42.59 2.18
C ALA A 6 -5.86 42.75 2.00
N VAL A 7 -5.31 43.68 2.76
CA VAL A 7 -3.89 44.03 2.85
C VAL A 7 -3.17 42.97 3.70
N ALA A 8 -2.11 42.37 3.14
CA ALA A 8 -1.20 41.46 3.85
C ALA A 8 -0.17 42.31 4.63
N ALA A 9 -0.12 42.13 5.94
CA ALA A 9 0.95 42.63 6.79
C ALA A 9 2.07 41.59 6.86
N MET A 10 3.22 41.89 6.26
CA MET A 10 4.47 41.18 6.47
C MET A 10 5.12 41.66 7.77
N THR A 11 5.23 40.78 8.75
CA THR A 11 6.12 40.98 9.91
C THR A 11 7.39 40.19 9.67
N SER A 12 8.48 40.94 9.46
CA SER A 12 9.86 40.47 9.43
C SER A 12 10.29 40.05 10.84
N TRP A 13 10.65 38.77 10.99
CA TRP A 13 11.35 38.31 12.19
C TRP A 13 12.84 38.22 11.88
N GLY A 14 13.62 38.92 12.73
CA GLY A 14 15.06 39.03 12.62
C GLY A 14 15.78 37.70 12.83
N LEU A 15 16.81 37.50 12.01
CA LEU A 15 17.84 36.48 12.23
C LEU A 15 18.78 36.97 13.37
N GLU A 16 18.63 36.40 14.56
CA GLU A 16 19.66 36.49 15.59
C GLU A 16 20.60 35.29 15.50
N ASN A 17 21.90 35.64 15.55
CA ASN A 17 23.06 34.78 15.45
C ASN A 17 23.03 33.63 16.47
N ALA A 18 22.97 32.38 15.98
CA ALA A 18 23.29 31.21 16.78
C ALA A 18 24.83 30.98 16.77
N PRO A 19 25.46 30.66 17.91
CA PRO A 19 26.88 30.42 17.98
C PRO A 19 27.25 29.14 17.22
N SER A 20 28.34 29.22 16.45
CA SER A 20 28.94 28.11 15.72
C SER A 20 29.37 26.99 16.66
N ALA A 21 28.59 25.94 16.78
CA ALA A 21 29.00 24.71 17.44
C ALA A 21 30.09 24.02 16.59
N GLY A 22 31.24 23.75 17.19
CA GLY A 22 32.39 23.14 16.55
C GLY A 22 32.08 21.87 15.79
N VAL A 23 32.55 21.80 14.55
CA VAL A 23 32.47 20.60 13.70
C VAL A 23 33.35 19.52 14.32
N ALA A 24 32.73 18.57 14.98
CA ALA A 24 33.40 17.34 15.38
C ALA A 24 33.71 16.54 14.10
N THR A 25 35.01 16.52 13.73
CA THR A 25 35.51 15.66 12.65
C THR A 25 35.52 14.19 13.08
N GLY A 26 34.34 13.64 13.27
CA GLY A 26 34.14 12.20 13.41
C GLY A 26 34.40 11.53 12.08
N LYS A 27 35.32 10.54 12.04
CA LYS A 27 35.54 9.69 10.86
C LYS A 27 34.19 9.17 10.38
N PRO A 28 33.88 9.22 9.06
CA PRO A 28 32.58 8.74 8.56
C PRO A 28 32.41 7.28 8.97
N HIS A 29 31.38 7.01 9.78
CA HIS A 29 30.99 5.66 10.11
C HIS A 29 30.65 4.94 8.78
N ARG A 30 31.49 3.99 8.39
CA ARG A 30 31.30 3.15 7.22
C ARG A 30 30.02 2.33 7.48
N VAL A 31 28.90 2.82 6.99
CA VAL A 31 27.64 2.06 7.01
C VAL A 31 27.91 0.79 6.21
N ARG A 32 28.05 -0.35 6.91
CA ARG A 32 28.15 -1.65 6.25
C ARG A 32 26.88 -1.82 5.41
N LYS A 33 27.04 -1.90 4.09
CA LYS A 33 25.93 -2.28 3.21
C LYS A 33 25.46 -3.66 3.65
N VAL A 34 24.33 -3.69 4.30
CA VAL A 34 23.70 -4.95 4.73
C VAL A 34 23.17 -5.63 3.48
N ASP A 35 23.64 -6.83 3.21
CA ASP A 35 23.17 -7.66 2.12
C ASP A 35 21.73 -8.13 2.45
N ARG A 36 20.77 -7.44 1.88
CA ARG A 36 19.34 -7.69 2.10
C ARG A 36 18.95 -9.14 1.77
N ALA A 37 19.48 -9.70 0.68
CA ALA A 37 19.17 -11.07 0.29
C ALA A 37 19.63 -12.09 1.34
N LYS A 38 20.80 -11.86 1.97
CA LYS A 38 21.27 -12.73 3.08
C LYS A 38 20.41 -12.59 4.32
N LEU A 39 19.96 -11.37 4.64
CA LEU A 39 19.03 -11.19 5.76
C LEU A 39 17.69 -11.86 5.52
N ASP A 40 17.12 -11.69 4.35
CA ASP A 40 15.85 -12.32 3.99
C ASP A 40 15.93 -13.85 4.03
N ALA A 41 17.06 -14.42 3.56
CA ALA A 41 17.30 -15.86 3.66
C ALA A 41 17.43 -16.35 5.12
N ILE A 42 18.07 -15.57 5.99
CA ILE A 42 18.17 -15.90 7.43
C ILE A 42 16.78 -15.80 8.09
N VAL A 43 16.03 -14.75 7.80
CA VAL A 43 14.67 -14.58 8.32
C VAL A 43 13.80 -15.73 7.83
N TYR A 44 13.85 -16.08 6.57
CA TYR A 44 13.09 -17.21 6.01
C TYR A 44 13.43 -18.55 6.71
N LYS A 45 14.70 -18.84 6.91
CA LYS A 45 15.14 -20.05 7.67
C LYS A 45 14.58 -20.10 9.09
N LYS A 46 14.46 -18.96 9.78
CA LYS A 46 13.95 -18.89 11.15
C LYS A 46 12.42 -18.90 11.24
N THR A 47 11.75 -18.37 10.24
CA THR A 47 10.30 -18.10 10.30
C THR A 47 9.48 -18.99 9.37
N GLY A 48 10.08 -19.62 8.37
CA GLY A 48 9.41 -20.40 7.34
C GLY A 48 8.63 -19.54 6.34
N GLY A 49 8.88 -18.22 6.32
CA GLY A 49 8.17 -17.26 5.48
C GLY A 49 7.00 -16.60 6.18
N LYS A 50 6.22 -15.84 5.39
CA LYS A 50 5.04 -15.12 5.88
C LYS A 50 3.76 -15.72 5.31
N LEU A 51 2.78 -15.89 6.15
CA LEU A 51 1.43 -16.34 5.80
C LEU A 51 0.40 -15.23 6.07
N LYS A 52 -0.65 -15.21 5.27
CA LYS A 52 -1.81 -14.37 5.52
C LYS A 52 -2.63 -14.96 6.67
N GLU A 53 -2.86 -14.18 7.73
CA GLU A 53 -3.67 -14.63 8.85
C GLU A 53 -5.12 -14.84 8.40
N PRO A 54 -5.79 -15.92 8.82
CA PRO A 54 -7.18 -16.18 8.46
C PRO A 54 -8.08 -15.08 9.05
N ASN A 55 -9.12 -14.73 8.28
CA ASN A 55 -10.20 -13.81 8.69
C ASN A 55 -9.76 -12.40 9.14
N THR A 56 -8.53 -11.96 8.85
CA THR A 56 -8.08 -10.61 9.17
C THR A 56 -8.44 -9.58 8.09
N GLN A 57 -8.59 -10.03 6.83
CA GLN A 57 -9.02 -9.18 5.73
C GLN A 57 -10.50 -8.84 5.85
N LYS A 58 -10.84 -7.58 5.68
CA LYS A 58 -12.23 -7.11 5.61
C LYS A 58 -12.37 -6.18 4.43
N GLY A 59 -13.47 -6.36 3.70
CA GLY A 59 -13.79 -5.53 2.54
C GLY A 59 -12.84 -5.72 1.36
N ARG A 60 -13.13 -5.04 0.27
CA ARG A 60 -12.38 -5.13 -0.99
C ARG A 60 -12.51 -3.86 -1.83
N PHE A 61 -11.57 -3.66 -2.74
CA PHE A 61 -11.74 -2.79 -3.88
C PHE A 61 -12.19 -3.62 -5.09
N VAL A 62 -12.93 -3.00 -6.00
CA VAL A 62 -13.37 -3.62 -7.24
C VAL A 62 -12.95 -2.75 -8.41
N TYR A 63 -12.14 -3.30 -9.32
CA TYR A 63 -11.87 -2.71 -10.62
C TYR A 63 -12.96 -3.18 -11.57
N VAL A 64 -13.84 -2.28 -11.96
CA VAL A 64 -14.94 -2.57 -12.90
C VAL A 64 -14.46 -2.24 -14.30
N ASN A 65 -14.16 -3.27 -15.08
CA ASN A 65 -13.70 -3.15 -16.46
C ASN A 65 -14.89 -2.90 -17.41
N CYS A 66 -15.03 -1.66 -17.87
CA CYS A 66 -16.08 -1.22 -18.78
C CYS A 66 -15.55 -0.93 -20.21
N GLN A 67 -14.35 -1.41 -20.52
CA GLN A 67 -13.64 -1.07 -21.77
C GLN A 67 -12.98 -2.31 -22.41
N LYS A 68 -12.43 -2.15 -23.62
CA LYS A 68 -11.76 -3.22 -24.38
C LYS A 68 -10.36 -2.81 -24.89
N ASP A 69 -9.86 -1.64 -24.52
CA ASP A 69 -8.59 -1.09 -25.02
C ASP A 69 -7.36 -1.76 -24.39
N VAL A 70 -7.49 -2.24 -23.16
CA VAL A 70 -6.47 -3.02 -22.45
C VAL A 70 -7.02 -4.38 -22.05
N ALA A 71 -6.15 -5.38 -22.08
CA ALA A 71 -6.51 -6.75 -21.75
C ALA A 71 -6.84 -6.89 -20.23
N PRO A 72 -7.78 -7.77 -19.86
CA PRO A 72 -8.11 -8.03 -18.45
C PRO A 72 -6.90 -8.42 -17.61
N GLU A 73 -5.93 -9.16 -18.19
CA GLU A 73 -4.71 -9.58 -17.53
C GLU A 73 -3.81 -8.40 -17.14
N PHE A 74 -3.82 -7.32 -17.94
CA PHE A 74 -3.10 -6.08 -17.62
C PHE A 74 -3.70 -5.42 -16.37
N LEU A 75 -5.02 -5.34 -16.29
CA LEU A 75 -5.74 -4.79 -15.13
C LEU A 75 -5.53 -5.67 -13.90
N ALA A 76 -5.59 -6.98 -14.06
CA ALA A 76 -5.35 -7.94 -12.98
C ALA A 76 -3.92 -7.84 -12.42
N ALA A 77 -2.91 -7.71 -13.30
CA ALA A 77 -1.52 -7.52 -12.88
C ALA A 77 -1.32 -6.19 -12.12
N HIS A 78 -1.95 -5.11 -12.57
CA HIS A 78 -1.91 -3.83 -11.87
C HIS A 78 -2.63 -3.92 -10.52
N ALA A 79 -3.84 -4.48 -10.47
CA ALA A 79 -4.60 -4.70 -9.25
C ALA A 79 -3.80 -5.53 -8.23
N GLN A 80 -3.17 -6.62 -8.67
CA GLN A 80 -2.32 -7.47 -7.82
C GLN A 80 -1.11 -6.72 -7.25
N LYS A 81 -0.48 -5.83 -8.03
CA LYS A 81 0.62 -4.97 -7.55
C LYS A 81 0.15 -4.10 -6.37
N ILE A 82 -0.96 -3.40 -6.53
CA ILE A 82 -1.54 -2.53 -5.50
C ILE A 82 -2.04 -3.36 -4.30
N ALA A 83 -2.74 -4.46 -4.55
CA ALA A 83 -3.24 -5.37 -3.52
C ALA A 83 -2.11 -5.89 -2.62
N THR A 84 -0.96 -6.23 -3.22
CA THR A 84 0.22 -6.69 -2.49
C THR A 84 0.84 -5.57 -1.66
N ALA A 85 0.97 -4.36 -2.21
CA ALA A 85 1.56 -3.22 -1.52
C ALA A 85 0.73 -2.80 -0.29
N LEU A 86 -0.59 -2.73 -0.42
CA LEU A 86 -1.52 -2.30 0.64
C LEU A 86 -2.08 -3.45 1.47
N LYS A 87 -1.82 -4.70 1.09
CA LYS A 87 -2.35 -5.92 1.75
C LYS A 87 -3.88 -5.96 1.80
N VAL A 88 -4.55 -5.53 0.74
CA VAL A 88 -6.01 -5.55 0.60
C VAL A 88 -6.44 -6.48 -0.52
N ALA A 89 -7.73 -6.82 -0.58
CA ALA A 89 -8.28 -7.47 -1.77
C ALA A 89 -8.61 -6.42 -2.82
N ILE A 90 -8.26 -6.72 -4.07
CA ILE A 90 -8.71 -5.97 -5.25
C ILE A 90 -9.16 -7.01 -6.27
N ASP A 91 -10.44 -7.05 -6.56
CA ASP A 91 -11.03 -7.92 -7.56
C ASP A 91 -11.17 -7.15 -8.89
N VAL A 92 -11.08 -7.85 -10.02
CA VAL A 92 -11.30 -7.29 -11.35
C VAL A 92 -12.52 -7.96 -11.92
N GLU A 93 -13.55 -7.19 -12.24
CA GLU A 93 -14.83 -7.66 -12.73
C GLU A 93 -15.19 -6.91 -14.02
N ASP A 94 -15.75 -7.61 -15.00
CA ASP A 94 -16.32 -6.94 -16.18
C ASP A 94 -17.69 -6.35 -15.83
N GLY A 95 -17.95 -5.14 -16.34
CA GLY A 95 -19.20 -4.45 -16.03
C GLY A 95 -19.51 -3.30 -16.98
N SER A 96 -20.49 -2.51 -16.62
CA SER A 96 -20.87 -1.28 -17.31
C SER A 96 -20.71 -0.09 -16.37
N PHE A 97 -20.28 1.05 -16.92
CA PHE A 97 -20.25 2.30 -16.17
C PHE A 97 -21.70 2.81 -16.01
N ALA A 98 -22.16 2.77 -14.78
CA ALA A 98 -23.38 3.47 -14.37
C ALA A 98 -23.01 4.32 -13.16
N LEU A 99 -23.61 5.51 -13.01
CA LEU A 99 -23.40 6.31 -11.80
C LEU A 99 -23.73 5.43 -10.60
N PRO A 100 -22.73 5.10 -9.78
CA PRO A 100 -22.93 4.08 -8.77
C PRO A 100 -23.91 4.59 -7.70
N ASN A 101 -24.85 3.76 -7.33
CA ASN A 101 -25.41 3.82 -5.99
C ASN A 101 -24.22 3.67 -5.02
N PRO A 102 -24.26 4.30 -3.84
CA PRO A 102 -23.15 4.17 -2.91
C PRO A 102 -22.83 2.68 -2.73
N PRO A 103 -21.55 2.29 -2.85
CA PRO A 103 -21.17 0.90 -2.72
C PRO A 103 -21.56 0.34 -1.36
N VAL A 104 -21.77 -0.96 -1.31
CA VAL A 104 -22.04 -1.69 -0.07
C VAL A 104 -20.89 -1.40 0.93
N LYS A 105 -21.19 -1.34 2.22
CA LYS A 105 -20.16 -1.21 3.26
C LYS A 105 -19.11 -2.29 3.09
N GLY A 106 -17.84 -1.89 3.04
CA GLY A 106 -16.73 -2.78 2.77
C GLY A 106 -16.34 -2.88 1.30
N GLU A 107 -16.93 -2.08 0.41
CA GLU A 107 -16.53 -2.01 -1.00
C GLU A 107 -16.22 -0.59 -1.44
N ALA A 108 -15.28 -0.45 -2.38
CA ALA A 108 -15.01 0.77 -3.12
C ALA A 108 -14.66 0.39 -4.57
N CYS A 109 -15.21 1.12 -5.55
CA CYS A 109 -15.15 0.77 -6.96
C CYS A 109 -14.27 1.73 -7.75
N LEU A 110 -13.43 1.19 -8.64
CA LEU A 110 -12.69 1.92 -9.66
C LEU A 110 -13.19 1.48 -11.04
N PHE A 111 -13.97 2.34 -11.69
CA PHE A 111 -14.47 2.10 -13.04
C PHE A 111 -13.40 2.45 -14.07
N ILE A 112 -13.19 1.57 -15.04
CA ILE A 112 -12.23 1.75 -16.13
C ILE A 112 -13.02 1.80 -17.42
N VAL A 113 -13.08 2.97 -18.02
CA VAL A 113 -13.90 3.26 -19.21
C VAL A 113 -13.04 3.72 -20.38
N SER A 114 -13.60 3.77 -21.58
CA SER A 114 -12.97 4.38 -22.75
C SER A 114 -14.05 5.15 -23.54
N ASP A 115 -14.23 6.41 -23.19
CA ASP A 115 -15.23 7.29 -23.81
C ASP A 115 -14.61 8.68 -24.06
N PRO A 116 -14.55 9.16 -25.31
CA PRO A 116 -13.97 10.48 -25.61
C PRO A 116 -14.76 11.67 -25.03
N ALA A 117 -16.01 11.47 -24.61
CA ALA A 117 -16.82 12.50 -23.99
C ALA A 117 -16.56 12.70 -22.50
N LEU A 118 -15.86 11.76 -21.84
CA LEU A 118 -15.57 11.79 -20.41
C LEU A 118 -14.19 12.38 -20.11
N PRO A 119 -14.00 13.03 -18.95
CA PRO A 119 -12.68 13.50 -18.51
C PRO A 119 -11.74 12.32 -18.25
N MET A 120 -10.44 12.62 -18.12
CA MET A 120 -9.38 11.62 -17.90
C MET A 120 -9.64 10.79 -16.63
N SER A 121 -10.05 11.42 -15.56
CA SER A 121 -10.49 10.71 -14.34
C SER A 121 -11.45 11.55 -13.51
N LEU A 122 -12.25 10.87 -12.70
CA LEU A 122 -13.12 11.44 -11.68
C LEU A 122 -12.95 10.61 -10.41
N VAL A 123 -12.85 11.27 -9.27
CA VAL A 123 -12.71 10.59 -7.98
C VAL A 123 -13.69 11.18 -6.98
N ALA A 124 -14.53 10.34 -6.42
CA ALA A 124 -15.52 10.68 -5.40
C ALA A 124 -15.33 9.81 -4.14
N PRO A 125 -14.36 10.10 -3.29
CA PRO A 125 -14.00 9.25 -2.15
C PRO A 125 -15.18 9.07 -1.18
N GLU A 126 -15.95 10.11 -0.92
CA GLU A 126 -17.11 10.04 -0.04
C GLU A 126 -18.20 9.08 -0.54
N SER A 127 -18.30 8.94 -1.86
CA SER A 127 -19.18 7.98 -2.52
C SER A 127 -18.51 6.64 -2.81
N ARG A 128 -17.26 6.47 -2.42
CA ARG A 128 -16.43 5.26 -2.56
C ARG A 128 -16.30 4.77 -4.00
N TRP A 129 -16.19 5.69 -4.95
CA TRP A 129 -15.92 5.33 -6.33
C TRP A 129 -14.94 6.30 -6.99
N ALA A 130 -14.28 5.80 -8.01
CA ALA A 130 -13.50 6.58 -8.95
C ALA A 130 -13.71 6.03 -10.38
N MET A 131 -13.36 6.85 -11.37
CA MET A 131 -13.36 6.47 -12.77
C MET A 131 -12.05 6.89 -13.41
N VAL A 132 -11.48 6.00 -14.21
CA VAL A 132 -10.34 6.27 -15.11
C VAL A 132 -10.80 6.06 -16.54
N ASN A 133 -10.61 7.07 -17.37
CA ASN A 133 -10.95 7.05 -18.78
C ASN A 133 -9.70 6.85 -19.63
N LEU A 134 -9.67 5.78 -20.40
CA LEU A 134 -8.53 5.40 -21.25
C LEU A 134 -8.48 6.17 -22.56
N ALA A 135 -9.62 6.72 -23.04
CA ALA A 135 -9.70 7.41 -24.33
C ALA A 135 -8.69 8.56 -24.48
N PRO A 136 -8.58 9.50 -23.49
CA PRO A 136 -7.60 10.59 -23.58
C PRO A 136 -6.15 10.14 -23.39
N LEU A 137 -5.91 8.95 -22.82
CA LEU A 137 -4.54 8.43 -22.59
C LEU A 137 -3.92 7.82 -23.82
N LYS A 138 -4.69 7.57 -24.89
CA LYS A 138 -4.24 6.92 -26.13
C LYS A 138 -3.10 7.67 -26.78
N THR A 139 -2.07 6.93 -27.19
CA THR A 139 -0.93 7.43 -27.94
C THR A 139 -0.58 6.45 -29.07
N GLN A 140 0.22 6.89 -30.06
CA GLN A 140 0.66 6.04 -31.15
C GLN A 140 1.54 4.86 -30.70
N LYS A 141 2.30 5.03 -29.60
CA LYS A 141 3.19 4.00 -29.07
C LYS A 141 2.55 3.32 -27.87
N LYS A 142 2.26 2.03 -28.02
CA LYS A 142 1.61 1.20 -26.99
C LYS A 142 2.31 1.29 -25.63
N GLN A 143 3.64 1.30 -25.60
CA GLN A 143 4.40 1.38 -24.34
C GLN A 143 4.10 2.64 -23.51
N PHE A 144 3.91 3.80 -24.17
CA PHE A 144 3.53 5.04 -23.49
C PHE A 144 2.08 4.99 -23.04
N PHE A 145 1.19 4.43 -23.85
CA PHE A 145 -0.19 4.20 -23.44
C PHE A 145 -0.27 3.34 -22.19
N ASP A 146 0.38 2.16 -22.21
CA ASP A 146 0.38 1.25 -21.06
C ASP A 146 0.98 1.90 -19.80
N ALA A 147 2.03 2.71 -19.93
CA ALA A 147 2.63 3.46 -18.84
C ALA A 147 1.68 4.52 -18.27
N ARG A 148 1.02 5.31 -19.11
CA ARG A 148 0.01 6.30 -18.70
C ARG A 148 -1.16 5.64 -17.99
N VAL A 149 -1.67 4.52 -18.53
CA VAL A 149 -2.75 3.76 -17.90
C VAL A 149 -2.36 3.31 -16.50
N LYS A 150 -1.19 2.69 -16.31
CA LYS A 150 -0.72 2.27 -14.98
C LYS A 150 -0.63 3.44 -14.00
N LYS A 151 -0.04 4.55 -14.44
CA LYS A 151 0.11 5.74 -13.57
C LYS A 151 -1.25 6.32 -13.20
N GLU A 152 -2.18 6.45 -14.14
CA GLU A 152 -3.50 7.01 -13.84
C GLU A 152 -4.36 6.08 -12.99
N LEU A 153 -4.30 4.76 -13.21
CA LEU A 153 -4.94 3.78 -12.32
C LEU A 153 -4.41 3.90 -10.88
N SER A 154 -3.07 3.98 -10.71
CA SER A 154 -2.46 4.15 -9.39
C SER A 154 -2.84 5.49 -8.74
N ARG A 155 -2.94 6.58 -9.51
CA ARG A 155 -3.38 7.90 -9.04
C ARG A 155 -4.83 7.87 -8.57
N ALA A 156 -5.73 7.46 -9.47
CA ALA A 156 -7.16 7.41 -9.17
C ALA A 156 -7.45 6.49 -7.98
N PHE A 157 -6.77 5.33 -7.91
CA PHE A 157 -6.84 4.45 -6.76
C PHE A 157 -6.34 5.12 -5.47
N SER A 158 -5.20 5.82 -5.54
CA SER A 158 -4.64 6.51 -4.37
C SER A 158 -5.61 7.57 -3.83
N PHE A 159 -6.20 8.38 -4.71
CA PHE A 159 -7.19 9.39 -4.30
C PHE A 159 -8.48 8.74 -3.79
N LEU A 160 -8.97 7.68 -4.42
CA LEU A 160 -10.12 6.91 -3.94
C LEU A 160 -9.85 6.35 -2.54
N ALA A 161 -8.62 5.91 -2.30
CA ALA A 161 -8.18 5.42 -0.99
C ALA A 161 -7.79 6.53 -0.01
N GLY A 162 -8.08 7.80 -0.32
CA GLY A 162 -7.91 8.93 0.60
C GLY A 162 -6.53 9.57 0.62
N ALA A 163 -5.70 9.35 -0.41
CA ALA A 163 -4.43 10.06 -0.54
C ALA A 163 -4.67 11.56 -0.74
N PRO A 164 -3.90 12.45 -0.10
CA PRO A 164 -3.97 13.87 -0.36
C PRO A 164 -3.23 14.22 -1.66
N ASN A 165 -3.58 15.36 -2.24
CA ASN A 165 -2.78 15.96 -3.31
C ASN A 165 -1.37 16.27 -2.81
N SER A 166 -0.37 15.93 -3.62
CA SER A 166 1.02 16.29 -3.37
C SER A 166 1.31 17.68 -3.95
N GLN A 167 2.17 18.43 -3.27
CA GLN A 167 2.72 19.68 -3.80
C GLN A 167 3.87 19.44 -4.79
N PHE A 168 4.39 18.21 -4.85
CA PHE A 168 5.47 17.84 -5.76
C PHE A 168 4.87 17.38 -7.08
N GLU A 169 5.17 18.08 -8.18
CA GLU A 169 4.62 17.79 -9.53
C GLU A 169 4.95 16.38 -10.02
N MET A 170 6.16 15.87 -9.73
CA MET A 170 6.58 14.52 -10.13
C MET A 170 6.05 13.40 -9.22
N ALA A 171 5.36 13.73 -8.14
CA ALA A 171 4.76 12.72 -7.27
C ALA A 171 3.52 12.09 -7.91
N LEU A 172 3.27 10.82 -7.64
CA LEU A 172 2.10 10.10 -8.16
C LEU A 172 0.78 10.86 -7.91
N THR A 173 0.65 11.51 -6.75
CA THR A 173 -0.52 12.31 -6.38
C THR A 173 -0.36 13.80 -6.65
N GLY A 174 0.60 14.19 -7.50
CA GLY A 174 0.77 15.56 -7.98
C GLY A 174 -0.36 16.01 -8.90
N CYS A 175 -0.37 17.28 -9.26
CA CYS A 175 -1.37 17.84 -10.17
C CYS A 175 -1.07 17.42 -11.62
N VAL A 176 -1.95 16.65 -12.23
CA VAL A 176 -1.87 16.25 -13.65
C VAL A 176 -3.14 16.73 -14.34
N VAL A 177 -3.00 17.68 -15.24
CA VAL A 177 -4.13 18.28 -15.97
C VAL A 177 -4.33 17.65 -17.34
N LYS A 178 -3.22 17.19 -17.97
CA LYS A 178 -3.22 16.61 -19.31
C LYS A 178 -2.56 15.24 -19.29
N PRO A 179 -2.91 14.33 -20.22
CA PRO A 179 -2.32 13.00 -20.28
C PRO A 179 -0.78 12.98 -20.38
N GLU A 180 -0.18 13.99 -21.02
CA GLU A 180 1.27 14.14 -21.15
C GLU A 180 1.97 14.35 -19.80
N GLY A 181 1.31 15.00 -18.84
CA GLY A 181 1.82 15.18 -17.49
C GLY A 181 2.03 13.85 -16.74
N LEU A 182 1.36 12.77 -17.17
CA LEU A 182 1.63 11.44 -16.64
C LEU A 182 3.02 10.92 -17.04
N ASP A 183 3.57 11.37 -18.15
CA ASP A 183 4.89 10.94 -18.60
C ASP A 183 6.00 11.51 -17.70
N GLU A 184 5.74 12.64 -17.04
CA GLU A 184 6.66 13.34 -16.15
C GLU A 184 6.70 12.71 -14.72
N LEU A 185 5.69 11.94 -14.35
CA LEU A 185 5.66 11.27 -13.05
C LEU A 185 6.80 10.23 -12.96
N ALA A 186 7.47 10.19 -11.79
CA ALA A 186 8.63 9.34 -11.57
C ALA A 186 8.32 7.83 -11.75
N ASN A 187 7.18 7.38 -11.22
CA ASN A 187 6.75 5.97 -11.31
C ASN A 187 5.24 5.85 -11.04
N ASP A 188 4.75 4.62 -11.04
CA ASP A 188 3.37 4.25 -10.71
C ASP A 188 3.22 3.61 -9.31
N ASP A 189 4.25 3.73 -8.45
CA ASP A 189 4.21 3.19 -7.10
C ASP A 189 3.56 4.17 -6.12
N ILE A 190 2.74 3.64 -5.21
CA ILE A 190 2.18 4.45 -4.12
C ILE A 190 3.30 4.80 -3.13
N PRO A 191 3.57 6.08 -2.86
CA PRO A 191 4.61 6.49 -1.94
C PRO A 191 4.37 5.95 -0.52
N PHE A 192 5.46 5.59 0.17
CA PHE A 192 5.36 4.96 1.49
C PHE A 192 4.72 5.85 2.57
N ASP A 193 4.97 7.14 2.52
CA ASP A 193 4.39 8.14 3.43
C ASP A 193 2.88 8.29 3.23
N VAL A 194 2.40 8.08 1.99
CA VAL A 194 0.98 8.11 1.64
C VAL A 194 0.27 6.83 2.11
N MET A 195 0.94 5.67 2.11
CA MET A 195 0.33 4.37 2.49
C MET A 195 -0.33 4.39 3.87
N ARG A 196 0.28 5.02 4.88
CA ARG A 196 -0.30 5.09 6.23
C ARG A 196 -1.61 5.87 6.27
N ARG A 197 -1.70 6.94 5.48
CA ARG A 197 -2.93 7.75 5.38
C ARG A 197 -4.03 6.96 4.67
N ILE A 198 -3.65 6.27 3.59
CA ILE A 198 -4.53 5.36 2.85
C ILE A 198 -5.11 4.29 3.80
N GLU A 199 -4.29 3.63 4.61
CA GLU A 199 -4.76 2.60 5.56
C GLU A 199 -5.81 3.15 6.54
N SER A 200 -5.61 4.36 7.05
CA SER A 200 -6.57 5.00 7.95
C SER A 200 -7.90 5.29 7.26
N TYR A 201 -7.85 5.80 6.04
CA TYR A 201 -9.04 6.17 5.27
C TYR A 201 -9.85 4.94 4.82
N MET A 202 -9.17 3.90 4.33
CA MET A 202 -9.79 2.63 3.94
C MET A 202 -10.58 1.99 5.07
N ARG A 203 -10.11 2.11 6.32
CA ARG A 203 -10.86 1.62 7.50
C ARG A 203 -12.22 2.27 7.64
N GLY A 204 -12.36 3.54 7.27
CA GLY A 204 -13.63 4.27 7.22
C GLY A 204 -14.60 3.63 6.21
N TYR A 205 -14.11 3.06 5.13
CA TYR A 205 -14.92 2.31 4.16
C TYR A 205 -15.33 0.91 4.67
N GLY A 206 -14.73 0.42 5.74
CA GLY A 206 -14.84 -0.95 6.19
C GLY A 206 -13.88 -1.90 5.49
N ILE A 207 -12.88 -1.35 4.77
CA ILE A 207 -11.80 -2.10 4.11
C ILE A 207 -10.59 -2.11 5.06
N ALA A 208 -10.13 -3.28 5.46
CA ALA A 208 -8.98 -3.43 6.32
C ALA A 208 -7.93 -4.36 5.70
N PRO A 209 -6.63 -3.99 5.78
CA PRO A 209 -5.57 -4.86 5.30
C PRO A 209 -5.53 -6.17 6.07
N TYR A 210 -5.16 -7.24 5.37
CA TYR A 210 -4.88 -8.52 6.00
C TYR A 210 -3.56 -8.45 6.78
N LYS A 211 -3.47 -9.24 7.85
CA LYS A 211 -2.23 -9.37 8.62
C LYS A 211 -1.38 -10.48 8.07
N LEU A 212 -0.06 -10.31 8.19
CA LEU A 212 0.93 -11.32 7.88
C LEU A 212 1.59 -11.79 9.17
N THR A 213 1.68 -13.09 9.32
CA THR A 213 2.43 -13.73 10.40
C THR A 213 3.47 -14.69 9.86
N SER A 214 4.43 -15.13 10.68
CA SER A 214 5.41 -16.14 10.28
C SER A 214 4.77 -17.53 10.27
N TYR A 215 5.30 -18.44 9.42
CA TYR A 215 4.89 -19.84 9.40
C TYR A 215 5.05 -20.48 10.78
N ARG A 216 6.17 -20.21 11.47
CA ARG A 216 6.41 -20.69 12.84
C ARG A 216 5.29 -20.27 13.81
N LYS A 217 4.89 -19.01 13.77
CA LYS A 217 3.81 -18.52 14.63
C LYS A 217 2.47 -19.16 14.26
N ALA A 218 2.19 -19.35 12.98
CA ALA A 218 0.98 -20.03 12.52
C ALA A 218 0.95 -21.51 13.00
N CYS A 219 2.10 -22.21 13.00
CA CYS A 219 2.20 -23.54 13.61
C CYS A 219 1.91 -23.52 15.11
N GLN A 220 2.48 -22.57 15.85
CA GLN A 220 2.24 -22.41 17.28
C GLN A 220 0.77 -22.12 17.61
N GLU A 221 0.09 -21.41 16.75
CA GLU A 221 -1.34 -21.07 16.85
C GLU A 221 -2.27 -22.17 16.29
N GLY A 222 -1.70 -23.23 15.68
CA GLY A 222 -2.43 -24.41 15.20
C GLY A 222 -3.22 -24.25 13.90
N TRP A 223 -2.95 -23.19 13.11
CA TRP A 223 -3.66 -22.95 11.85
C TRP A 223 -2.72 -22.94 10.61
N ALA A 224 -1.44 -23.25 10.77
CA ALA A 224 -0.52 -23.33 9.65
C ALA A 224 -0.97 -24.40 8.64
N PRO A 225 -0.87 -24.12 7.33
CA PRO A 225 -1.06 -25.18 6.32
C PRO A 225 0.10 -26.17 6.39
N SER A 226 -0.11 -27.35 5.82
CA SER A 226 0.94 -28.36 5.69
C SER A 226 2.21 -27.76 5.06
N PRO A 227 3.41 -28.18 5.52
CA PRO A 227 4.66 -27.63 5.01
C PRO A 227 4.85 -27.92 3.52
N THR A 228 5.30 -26.92 2.77
CA THR A 228 5.53 -26.99 1.32
C THR A 228 7.01 -27.09 0.95
N ASN A 229 7.92 -26.96 1.92
CA ASN A 229 9.37 -27.04 1.72
C ASN A 229 10.07 -27.49 3.01
N ASP A 230 11.35 -27.86 2.89
CA ASP A 230 12.14 -28.42 3.99
C ASP A 230 12.27 -27.49 5.21
N VAL A 231 12.32 -26.16 4.98
CA VAL A 231 12.40 -25.18 6.07
C VAL A 231 11.12 -25.18 6.87
N GLN A 232 9.96 -25.20 6.19
CA GLN A 232 8.66 -25.27 6.85
C GLN A 232 8.46 -26.61 7.54
N LYS A 233 8.94 -27.72 6.93
CA LYS A 233 8.90 -29.04 7.54
C LYS A 233 9.70 -29.08 8.85
N ALA A 234 10.92 -28.57 8.84
CA ALA A 234 11.74 -28.51 10.05
C ALA A 234 11.07 -27.68 11.18
N ILE A 235 10.44 -26.54 10.81
CA ILE A 235 9.69 -25.71 11.76
C ILE A 235 8.46 -26.45 12.27
N TRP A 236 7.74 -27.14 11.39
CA TRP A 236 6.55 -27.91 11.74
C TRP A 236 6.89 -29.02 12.74
N ASP A 237 7.92 -29.83 12.43
CA ASP A 237 8.38 -30.91 13.27
C ASP A 237 8.83 -30.35 14.64
N GLU A 238 9.66 -29.31 14.66
CA GLU A 238 10.11 -28.63 15.88
C GLU A 238 8.94 -28.16 16.79
N VAL A 239 7.91 -27.54 16.19
CA VAL A 239 6.77 -27.01 16.98
C VAL A 239 5.86 -28.12 17.50
N HIS A 240 5.69 -29.21 16.73
CA HIS A 240 4.81 -30.33 17.12
C HIS A 240 5.51 -31.38 17.99
N GLU A 241 6.85 -31.47 17.94
CA GLU A 241 7.65 -32.32 18.84
C GLU A 241 7.84 -31.72 20.22
N LEU A 242 7.62 -30.40 20.38
CA LEU A 242 7.67 -29.79 21.71
C LEU A 242 6.58 -30.41 22.60
N PRO A 243 6.95 -30.97 23.78
CA PRO A 243 5.97 -31.60 24.66
C PRO A 243 4.92 -30.59 25.06
N THR A 244 3.67 -30.85 24.70
CA THR A 244 2.47 -30.07 25.07
C THR A 244 2.19 -30.06 26.58
N LYS A 245 3.02 -30.72 27.38
CA LYS A 245 2.90 -30.68 28.83
C LYS A 245 3.49 -29.37 29.35
N PRO A 246 2.72 -28.55 30.06
CA PRO A 246 3.26 -27.38 30.73
C PRO A 246 4.41 -27.88 31.63
N ILE A 247 5.61 -27.31 31.46
CA ILE A 247 6.72 -27.51 32.39
C ILE A 247 6.20 -27.02 33.74
N LYS A 248 5.86 -27.95 34.64
CA LYS A 248 5.60 -27.58 36.04
C LYS A 248 6.93 -27.09 36.57
N ILE A 249 7.09 -25.79 36.61
CA ILE A 249 8.16 -25.17 37.43
C ILE A 249 7.79 -25.44 38.87
N GLU A 250 8.32 -26.53 39.42
CA GLU A 250 8.23 -26.74 40.88
C GLU A 250 9.11 -25.68 41.52
N PHE A 251 8.45 -24.66 42.02
CA PHE A 251 9.07 -23.63 42.84
C PHE A 251 9.53 -24.33 44.13
N ASN A 252 10.83 -24.56 44.28
CA ASN A 252 11.39 -25.12 45.47
C ASN A 252 11.76 -23.97 46.45
N PRO A 253 10.89 -23.65 47.42
CA PRO A 253 11.08 -22.49 48.30
C PRO A 253 12.28 -22.62 49.22
N LYS A 254 12.97 -23.76 49.25
CA LYS A 254 14.11 -24.01 50.15
C LYS A 254 15.46 -23.60 49.59
N ARG A 255 15.56 -23.17 48.32
CA ARG A 255 16.84 -22.74 47.70
C ARG A 255 17.12 -21.24 47.79
N ASP A 256 16.11 -20.40 48.00
CA ASP A 256 16.25 -18.96 48.00
C ASP A 256 16.18 -18.32 49.41
N ALA A 257 16.14 -19.11 50.45
CA ALA A 257 16.16 -18.62 51.84
C ALA A 257 17.57 -18.58 52.48
N GLY A 258 18.62 -18.66 51.63
CA GLY A 258 19.99 -18.73 52.17
C GLY A 258 20.99 -17.92 51.32
N LYS A 259 20.82 -16.58 51.26
CA LYS A 259 21.92 -15.62 51.08
C LYS A 259 21.50 -14.27 51.64
#